data_fb573a74437e26dc9bbd2f8830624eb9
#
_entry.id   fb573a74437e26dc9bbd2f8830624eb9
#
_cell.length_a   1.000
_cell.length_b   1.000
_cell.length_c   1.000
_cell.angle_alpha   90.00
_cell.angle_beta   90.00
_cell.angle_gamma   90.00
#
_symmetry.space_group_name_H-M   'P 1'
#
loop_
_entity.id
_entity.type
_entity.pdbx_description
1 polymer ?
#
loop_
_entity_poly.entity_id
_entity_poly.type
_entity_poly.pdbx_seq_one_letter_code
_entity_poly.pdbx_strand_id
1 'polypeptide(L)'
;MPTECTPKLFAFEAVDRRPVVAGFDGGNITSNAGALLLGQVDCGIGLVRRFASCFIDRRDPRFVEHRVDTLVGQRIFGLALGYEDLNDHDELRKDPTFAVLAGKLSPKLRSDCEPLAGKSTLNRLEIGRAHV
;
A
#
# COMPACT_ATOMS: atom_id res chain seq x y z
N MET A 1 6.25 -15.50 -26.47
CA MET A 1 7.55 -14.80 -26.44
C MET A 1 7.49 -13.78 -25.31
N PRO A 2 8.21 -13.94 -24.24
CA PRO A 2 8.35 -12.86 -23.29
C PRO A 2 9.15 -11.75 -23.97
N THR A 3 8.56 -10.61 -24.19
CA THR A 3 9.27 -9.39 -24.55
C THR A 3 10.05 -8.96 -23.33
N GLU A 4 11.31 -9.32 -23.27
CA GLU A 4 12.24 -8.70 -22.34
C GLU A 4 12.31 -7.22 -22.72
N CYS A 5 11.58 -6.38 -21.98
CA CYS A 5 11.79 -4.95 -22.02
C CYS A 5 13.16 -4.69 -21.40
N THR A 6 14.18 -4.64 -22.24
CA THR A 6 15.50 -4.15 -21.81
C THR A 6 15.30 -2.69 -21.38
N PRO A 7 15.56 -2.31 -20.13
CA PRO A 7 15.37 -0.94 -19.68
C PRO A 7 16.27 -0.03 -20.51
N LYS A 8 15.67 0.94 -21.19
CA LYS A 8 16.42 1.96 -21.92
C LYS A 8 17.13 2.84 -20.92
N LEU A 9 18.44 2.80 -20.93
CA LEU A 9 19.27 3.70 -20.17
C LEU A 9 19.51 4.99 -20.99
N PHE A 10 19.43 6.12 -20.32
CA PHE A 10 19.73 7.43 -20.89
C PHE A 10 21.06 7.90 -20.35
N ALA A 11 22.02 8.20 -21.23
CA ALA A 11 23.29 8.79 -20.84
C ALA A 11 23.21 10.30 -20.94
N PHE A 12 23.69 11.00 -19.91
CA PHE A 12 23.80 12.43 -19.83
C PHE A 12 25.28 12.86 -19.88
N GLU A 13 25.53 14.14 -20.00
CA GLU A 13 26.88 14.67 -19.88
C GLU A 13 27.46 14.36 -18.49
N ALA A 14 28.74 14.05 -18.45
CA ALA A 14 29.44 13.73 -17.22
C ALA A 14 29.47 14.95 -16.27
N VAL A 15 29.22 14.75 -15.00
CA VAL A 15 29.35 15.73 -13.95
C VAL A 15 30.61 15.41 -13.15
N ASP A 16 31.55 16.36 -13.06
CA ASP A 16 32.84 16.18 -12.38
C ASP A 16 33.54 14.86 -12.78
N ARG A 17 33.61 14.60 -14.08
CA ARG A 17 34.19 13.37 -14.67
C ARG A 17 33.49 12.08 -14.28
N ARG A 18 32.31 12.14 -13.68
CA ARG A 18 31.49 10.97 -13.35
C ARG A 18 30.44 10.78 -14.43
N PRO A 19 30.33 9.57 -14.99
CA PRO A 19 29.27 9.28 -15.94
C PRO A 19 27.90 9.35 -15.23
N VAL A 20 26.92 9.98 -15.89
CA VAL A 20 25.55 10.08 -15.38
C VAL A 20 24.65 9.27 -16.30
N VAL A 21 23.97 8.29 -15.73
CA VAL A 21 23.04 7.42 -16.45
C VAL A 21 21.71 7.41 -15.69
N ALA A 22 20.61 7.49 -16.43
CA ALA A 22 19.27 7.36 -15.86
C ALA A 22 18.50 6.24 -16.58
N GLY A 23 17.65 5.58 -15.85
CA GLY A 23 16.79 4.52 -16.38
C GLY A 23 15.46 4.49 -15.65
N PHE A 24 14.46 3.84 -16.25
CA PHE A 24 13.14 3.64 -15.65
C PHE A 24 12.99 2.21 -15.11
N ASP A 25 13.93 1.80 -14.28
CA ASP A 25 14.04 0.46 -13.70
C ASP A 25 13.86 0.45 -12.17
N GLY A 26 13.47 1.59 -11.59
CA GLY A 26 13.34 1.77 -10.14
C GLY A 26 12.19 1.01 -9.48
N GLY A 27 11.30 0.39 -10.26
CA GLY A 27 10.13 -0.30 -9.72
C GLY A 27 9.12 0.66 -9.06
N ASN A 28 8.44 0.18 -8.04
CA ASN A 28 7.50 0.99 -7.27
C ASN A 28 8.24 1.83 -6.23
N ILE A 29 7.95 3.12 -6.21
CA ILE A 29 8.51 4.07 -5.23
C ILE A 29 7.40 4.60 -4.33
N THR A 30 7.78 5.09 -3.17
CA THR A 30 6.85 5.70 -2.21
C THR A 30 7.42 7.00 -1.65
N SER A 31 6.54 7.98 -1.43
CA SER A 31 6.84 9.16 -0.63
C SER A 31 6.40 9.02 0.84
N ASN A 32 5.79 7.89 1.20
CA ASN A 32 5.12 7.66 2.47
C ASN A 32 5.92 6.79 3.44
N ALA A 33 7.24 6.69 3.26
CA ALA A 33 8.10 5.81 4.07
C ALA A 33 8.02 6.11 5.58
N GLY A 34 7.71 7.34 5.98
CA GLY A 34 7.48 7.71 7.38
C GLY A 34 6.34 6.94 8.05
N ALA A 35 5.41 6.40 7.28
CA ALA A 35 4.33 5.55 7.82
C ALA A 35 4.85 4.27 8.49
N LEU A 36 6.05 3.81 8.17
CA LEU A 36 6.67 2.67 8.84
C LEU A 36 6.87 2.92 10.35
N LEU A 37 7.12 4.17 10.75
CA LEU A 37 7.20 4.55 12.16
C LEU A 37 5.85 4.42 12.84
N LEU A 38 4.76 4.81 12.15
CA LEU A 38 3.40 4.62 12.64
C LEU A 38 3.07 3.14 12.80
N GLY A 39 3.53 2.30 11.89
CA GLY A 39 3.40 0.85 11.99
C GLY A 39 4.08 0.28 13.23
N GLN A 40 5.27 0.77 13.59
CA GLN A 40 5.97 0.37 14.80
C GLN A 40 5.21 0.80 16.06
N VAL A 41 4.68 2.02 16.09
CA VAL A 41 3.84 2.49 17.20
C VAL A 41 2.61 1.60 17.33
N ASP A 42 1.95 1.27 16.22
CA ASP A 42 0.79 0.39 16.22
C ASP A 42 1.11 -1.02 16.75
N CYS A 43 2.27 -1.57 16.42
CA CYS A 43 2.73 -2.84 17.01
C CYS A 43 2.79 -2.79 18.54
N GLY A 44 3.14 -1.64 19.12
CA GLY A 44 3.19 -1.45 20.57
C GLY A 44 1.83 -1.27 21.23
N ILE A 45 0.96 -0.46 20.63
CA ILE A 45 -0.36 -0.11 21.22
C ILE A 45 -1.51 -0.98 20.71
N GLY A 46 -1.37 -1.60 19.53
CA GLY A 46 -2.39 -2.44 18.92
C GLY A 46 -3.66 -1.71 18.52
N LEU A 47 -3.56 -0.45 18.11
CA LEU A 47 -4.72 0.38 17.76
C LEU A 47 -5.53 -0.21 16.61
N VAL A 48 -4.88 -0.55 15.51
CA VAL A 48 -5.57 -1.12 14.32
C VAL A 48 -6.30 -2.40 14.69
N ARG A 49 -5.65 -3.33 15.36
CA ARG A 49 -6.25 -4.60 15.78
C ARG A 49 -7.43 -4.38 16.73
N ARG A 50 -7.28 -3.51 17.72
CA ARG A 50 -8.32 -3.22 18.70
C ARG A 50 -9.53 -2.55 18.04
N PHE A 51 -9.30 -1.61 17.14
CA PHE A 51 -10.37 -0.96 16.39
C PHE A 51 -11.06 -1.91 15.43
N ALA A 52 -10.29 -2.74 14.70
CA ALA A 52 -10.84 -3.74 13.81
C ALA A 52 -11.73 -4.77 14.54
N SER A 53 -11.43 -5.09 15.79
CA SER A 53 -12.22 -6.01 16.60
C SER A 53 -13.63 -5.48 16.94
N CYS A 54 -13.87 -4.18 16.77
CA CYS A 54 -15.20 -3.59 16.94
C CYS A 54 -16.14 -3.90 15.75
N PHE A 55 -15.60 -4.35 14.63
CA PHE A 55 -16.39 -4.71 13.46
C PHE A 55 -16.72 -6.19 13.46
N ILE A 56 -17.96 -6.52 13.09
CA ILE A 56 -18.39 -7.89 12.89
C ILE A 56 -18.40 -8.14 11.40
N ASP A 57 -17.46 -8.94 10.91
CA ASP A 57 -17.39 -9.31 9.51
C ASP A 57 -18.32 -10.51 9.24
N ARG A 58 -19.41 -10.24 8.55
CA ARG A 58 -20.42 -11.25 8.17
C ARG A 58 -20.25 -11.74 6.74
N ARG A 59 -19.18 -11.32 6.06
CA ARG A 59 -18.93 -11.78 4.69
C ARG A 59 -18.55 -13.26 4.67
N ASP A 60 -18.86 -13.93 3.60
CA ASP A 60 -18.40 -15.31 3.37
C ASP A 60 -16.86 -15.31 3.23
N PRO A 61 -16.12 -16.02 4.09
CA PRO A 61 -14.66 -16.03 4.05
C PRO A 61 -14.06 -16.44 2.70
N ARG A 62 -14.82 -17.22 1.90
CA ARG A 62 -14.36 -17.66 0.58
C ARG A 62 -14.25 -16.53 -0.44
N PHE A 63 -14.98 -15.43 -0.22
CA PHE A 63 -15.04 -14.28 -1.13
C PHE A 63 -14.45 -13.01 -0.53
N VAL A 64 -13.80 -13.10 0.64
CA VAL A 64 -13.12 -11.97 1.27
C VAL A 64 -11.75 -11.78 0.62
N GLU A 65 -11.59 -10.71 -0.14
CA GLU A 65 -10.32 -10.31 -0.72
C GLU A 65 -9.47 -9.51 0.27
N HIS A 66 -10.11 -8.59 1.00
CA HIS A 66 -9.48 -7.75 2.00
C HIS A 66 -10.11 -7.97 3.36
N ARG A 67 -9.30 -8.32 4.35
CA ARG A 67 -9.74 -8.50 5.73
C ARG A 67 -10.08 -7.15 6.37
N VAL A 68 -10.94 -7.17 7.39
CA VAL A 68 -11.34 -5.94 8.10
C VAL A 68 -10.14 -5.24 8.74
N ASP A 69 -9.23 -5.98 9.34
CA ASP A 69 -8.02 -5.40 9.94
C ASP A 69 -7.12 -4.71 8.90
N THR A 70 -7.00 -5.27 7.70
CA THR A 70 -6.30 -4.64 6.58
C THR A 70 -6.98 -3.35 6.14
N LEU A 71 -8.31 -3.36 5.98
CA LEU A 71 -9.09 -2.20 5.58
C LEU A 71 -9.00 -1.07 6.62
N VAL A 72 -9.16 -1.41 7.88
CA VAL A 72 -9.05 -0.46 9.00
C VAL A 72 -7.63 0.12 9.07
N GLY A 73 -6.61 -0.71 8.96
CA GLY A 73 -5.21 -0.27 8.95
C GLY A 73 -4.92 0.67 7.81
N GLN A 74 -5.34 0.33 6.60
CA GLN A 74 -5.16 1.17 5.42
C GLN A 74 -5.81 2.55 5.62
N ARG A 75 -7.01 2.60 6.18
CA ARG A 75 -7.72 3.86 6.43
C ARG A 75 -7.06 4.69 7.54
N ILE A 76 -6.69 4.06 8.64
CA ILE A 76 -6.03 4.74 9.78
C ILE A 76 -4.68 5.34 9.36
N PHE A 77 -3.84 4.56 8.68
CA PHE A 77 -2.55 5.06 8.21
C PHE A 77 -2.71 6.13 7.13
N GLY A 78 -3.70 6.01 6.25
CA GLY A 78 -4.02 7.02 5.27
C GLY A 78 -4.40 8.36 5.94
N LEU A 79 -5.28 8.34 6.91
CA LEU A 79 -5.67 9.53 7.68
C LEU A 79 -4.49 10.14 8.43
N ALA A 80 -3.67 9.33 9.06
CA ALA A 80 -2.48 9.79 9.79
C ALA A 80 -1.46 10.48 8.88
N LEU A 81 -1.39 10.10 7.61
CA LEU A 81 -0.53 10.72 6.60
C LEU A 81 -1.18 11.92 5.90
N GLY A 82 -2.43 12.25 6.22
CA GLY A 82 -3.14 13.38 5.66
C GLY A 82 -4.02 13.06 4.44
N TYR A 83 -4.20 11.80 4.08
CA TYR A 83 -5.09 11.37 3.01
C TYR A 83 -6.52 11.21 3.53
N GLU A 84 -7.25 12.30 3.60
CA GLU A 84 -8.63 12.32 4.10
C GLU A 84 -9.61 11.75 3.08
N ASP A 85 -9.37 12.00 1.78
CA ASP A 85 -10.25 11.58 0.72
C ASP A 85 -10.07 10.09 0.40
N LEU A 86 -11.19 9.37 0.33
CA LEU A 86 -11.19 7.97 -0.09
C LEU A 86 -10.70 7.78 -1.53
N ASN A 87 -10.82 8.78 -2.39
CA ASN A 87 -10.33 8.72 -3.76
C ASN A 87 -8.81 8.50 -3.82
N ASP A 88 -8.05 9.03 -2.86
CA ASP A 88 -6.61 8.86 -2.79
C ASP A 88 -6.22 7.38 -2.68
N HIS A 89 -7.07 6.56 -2.10
CA HIS A 89 -6.83 5.13 -1.94
C HIS A 89 -6.82 4.35 -3.26
N ASP A 90 -7.34 4.88 -4.34
CA ASP A 90 -7.21 4.25 -5.66
C ASP A 90 -5.75 4.25 -6.15
N GLU A 91 -4.95 5.22 -5.71
CA GLU A 91 -3.51 5.26 -5.95
C GLU A 91 -2.72 4.63 -4.79
N LEU A 92 -3.08 4.95 -3.54
CA LEU A 92 -2.40 4.44 -2.35
C LEU A 92 -2.44 2.91 -2.24
N ARG A 93 -3.44 2.26 -2.79
CA ARG A 93 -3.52 0.79 -2.80
C ARG A 93 -2.35 0.11 -3.51
N LYS A 94 -1.61 0.85 -4.33
CA LYS A 94 -0.42 0.37 -5.04
C LYS A 94 0.88 0.79 -4.36
N ASP A 95 0.80 1.57 -3.27
CA ASP A 95 1.96 2.06 -2.55
C ASP A 95 2.64 0.92 -1.78
N PRO A 96 3.93 0.68 -1.98
CA PRO A 96 4.65 -0.40 -1.30
C PRO A 96 4.69 -0.23 0.23
N THR A 97 4.69 0.98 0.75
CA THR A 97 4.66 1.23 2.21
C THR A 97 3.36 0.72 2.81
N PHE A 98 2.23 1.02 2.20
CA PHE A 98 0.93 0.49 2.66
C PHE A 98 0.87 -1.03 2.56
N ALA A 99 1.45 -1.61 1.52
CA ALA A 99 1.52 -3.06 1.39
C ALA A 99 2.34 -3.70 2.52
N VAL A 100 3.47 -3.10 2.90
CA VAL A 100 4.28 -3.55 4.05
C VAL A 100 3.47 -3.47 5.35
N LEU A 101 2.81 -2.35 5.60
CA LEU A 101 1.99 -2.15 6.80
C LEU A 101 0.82 -3.15 6.90
N ALA A 102 0.26 -3.55 5.76
CA ALA A 102 -0.79 -4.55 5.69
C ALA A 102 -0.28 -6.00 5.67
N GLY A 103 1.04 -6.22 5.66
CA GLY A 103 1.65 -7.54 5.56
C GLY A 103 1.47 -8.23 4.20
N LYS A 104 1.18 -7.46 3.14
CA LYS A 104 0.93 -7.98 1.79
C LYS A 104 2.11 -7.90 0.83
N LEU A 105 3.21 -7.30 1.24
CA LEU A 105 4.43 -7.25 0.44
C LEU A 105 5.21 -8.55 0.62
N SER A 106 5.41 -9.29 -0.46
CA SER A 106 6.30 -10.45 -0.43
C SER A 106 7.76 -9.99 -0.34
N PRO A 107 8.54 -10.44 0.65
CA PRO A 107 9.95 -10.06 0.75
C PRO A 107 10.81 -10.63 -0.39
N LYS A 108 10.30 -11.60 -1.14
CA LYS A 108 11.02 -12.27 -2.22
C LYS A 108 10.86 -11.59 -3.59
N LEU A 109 9.88 -10.72 -3.75
CA LEU A 109 9.53 -10.13 -5.04
C LEU A 109 9.31 -8.62 -4.85
N ARG A 110 10.33 -7.84 -5.18
CA ARG A 110 10.29 -6.37 -5.09
C ARG A 110 9.24 -5.70 -5.99
N SER A 111 8.68 -6.44 -6.94
CA SER A 111 7.69 -5.94 -7.92
C SER A 111 6.24 -6.29 -7.59
N ASP A 112 6.00 -7.23 -6.66
CA ASP A 112 4.65 -7.76 -6.41
C ASP A 112 4.08 -7.18 -5.11
N CYS A 113 3.73 -5.89 -5.16
CA CYS A 113 2.76 -5.35 -4.22
C CYS A 113 1.38 -5.86 -4.64
N GLU A 114 0.79 -6.75 -3.86
CA GLU A 114 -0.63 -7.05 -4.01
C GLU A 114 -1.43 -5.77 -3.77
N PRO A 115 -2.35 -5.40 -4.68
CA PRO A 115 -3.13 -4.20 -4.50
C PRO A 115 -3.98 -4.28 -3.24
N LEU A 116 -3.98 -3.21 -2.46
CA LEU A 116 -4.88 -3.00 -1.34
C LEU A 116 -6.28 -2.59 -1.83
N ALA A 117 -7.16 -2.26 -0.90
CA ALA A 117 -8.52 -1.86 -1.24
C ALA A 117 -8.55 -0.48 -1.91
N GLY A 118 -9.38 -0.35 -2.93
CA GLY A 118 -9.71 0.94 -3.54
C GLY A 118 -10.81 1.67 -2.77
N LYS A 119 -11.14 2.89 -3.23
CA LYS A 119 -12.12 3.77 -2.60
C LYS A 119 -13.48 3.12 -2.37
N SER A 120 -13.97 2.34 -3.33
CA SER A 120 -15.31 1.73 -3.22
C SER A 120 -15.40 0.75 -2.06
N THR A 121 -14.35 -0.03 -1.82
CA THR A 121 -14.31 -1.00 -0.73
C THR A 121 -14.21 -0.29 0.62
N LEU A 122 -13.36 0.74 0.72
CA LEU A 122 -13.23 1.54 1.94
C LEU A 122 -14.50 2.32 2.25
N ASN A 123 -15.19 2.86 1.24
CA ASN A 123 -16.47 3.50 1.43
C ASN A 123 -17.52 2.55 2.04
N ARG A 124 -17.56 1.30 1.57
CA ARG A 124 -18.45 0.28 2.16
C ARG A 124 -18.12 -0.01 3.63
N LEU A 125 -16.83 0.01 3.97
CA LEU A 125 -16.41 -0.12 5.36
C LEU A 125 -16.95 1.03 6.22
N GLU A 126 -16.77 2.28 5.78
CA GLU A 126 -17.19 3.47 6.52
C GLU A 126 -18.70 3.57 6.71
N ILE A 127 -19.48 3.21 5.70
CA ILE A 127 -20.95 3.21 5.80
C ILE A 127 -21.54 1.95 6.43
N GLY A 128 -20.70 1.01 6.89
CA GLY A 128 -21.13 -0.21 7.54
C GLY A 128 -21.70 -1.29 6.61
N ARG A 129 -21.44 -1.21 5.31
CA ARG A 129 -21.86 -2.22 4.31
C ARG A 129 -20.74 -3.19 3.93
N ALA A 130 -19.67 -3.26 4.69
CA ALA A 130 -18.57 -4.19 4.44
C ALA A 130 -18.96 -5.67 4.55
N HIS A 131 -20.15 -5.93 5.03
CA HIS A 131 -20.69 -7.26 5.28
C HIS A 131 -21.84 -7.64 4.33
N VAL A 132 -21.94 -6.95 3.25
CA VAL A 132 -22.92 -7.30 2.19
C VAL A 132 -22.19 -7.96 1.03
#